data_b5c8a8183fbb71b583848cff35d81bf0
#
_entry.id   b5c8a8183fbb71b583848cff35d81bf0
#
_cell.length_a   1.000
_cell.length_b   1.000
_cell.length_c   1.000
_cell.angle_alpha   90.00
_cell.angle_beta   90.00
_cell.angle_gamma   90.00
#
_symmetry.space_group_name_H-M   'P 1'
#
loop_
_entity.id
_entity.type
_entity.pdbx_description
1 polymer ?
#
loop_
_entity_poly.entity_id
_entity_poly.type
_entity_poly.pdbx_seq_one_letter_code
_entity_poly.pdbx_strand_id
1 'polypeptide(L)'
;MSDIDVNSPVTVLPGVGPARAAAYAKTGVTTLGDLLYHIPRAYENRGDIRQLRDARRDGGKTALVRTVATEPRAARLPRRMTILKFRACDDTDTAEITFFNQEYLRSKFTLGSVWRFYGVVELKGRGSRYNLTSPAFEPWEEGRLPDFCAVYPLSEGLSQ
;
A
#
# COMPACT_ATOMS: atom_id res chain seq x y z
N MET A 1 16.78 10.67 31.58
CA MET A 1 15.80 10.09 30.65
C MET A 1 14.60 11.01 30.74
N SER A 2 14.27 11.74 29.67
CA SER A 2 13.09 12.62 29.70
C SER A 2 11.85 11.73 29.77
N ASP A 3 11.01 11.94 30.78
CA ASP A 3 9.72 11.25 30.89
C ASP A 3 8.89 11.60 29.66
N ILE A 4 8.70 10.62 28.77
CA ILE A 4 7.81 10.73 27.62
C ILE A 4 6.41 10.45 28.15
N ASP A 5 5.54 11.47 28.15
CA ASP A 5 4.15 11.36 28.57
C ASP A 5 3.19 11.64 27.39
N VAL A 6 1.89 11.51 27.65
CA VAL A 6 0.84 11.73 26.64
C VAL A 6 0.80 13.18 26.12
N ASN A 7 1.30 14.15 26.87
CA ASN A 7 1.36 15.56 26.48
C ASN A 7 2.63 15.90 25.68
N SER A 8 3.58 14.95 25.59
CA SER A 8 4.79 15.15 24.80
C SER A 8 4.44 15.37 23.33
N PRO A 9 5.13 16.31 22.62
CA PRO A 9 4.87 16.55 21.22
C PRO A 9 5.25 15.32 20.35
N VAL A 10 4.56 15.09 19.24
CA VAL A 10 4.82 13.95 18.33
C VAL A 10 6.24 13.92 17.77
N THR A 11 6.99 15.02 17.85
CA THR A 11 8.39 15.14 17.42
C THR A 11 9.37 14.31 18.26
N VAL A 12 8.96 13.82 19.46
CA VAL A 12 9.79 12.92 20.27
C VAL A 12 9.88 11.52 19.65
N LEU A 13 8.96 11.18 18.73
CA LEU A 13 8.95 9.89 18.06
C LEU A 13 10.05 9.82 16.98
N PRO A 14 10.79 8.71 16.90
CA PRO A 14 11.77 8.48 15.86
C PRO A 14 11.13 8.63 14.47
N GLY A 15 11.76 9.40 13.59
CA GLY A 15 11.28 9.62 12.21
C GLY A 15 10.21 10.69 12.07
N VAL A 16 9.79 11.36 13.15
CA VAL A 16 8.86 12.51 13.09
C VAL A 16 9.65 13.82 13.21
N GLY A 17 10.12 14.30 12.04
CA GLY A 17 10.74 15.63 11.94
C GLY A 17 9.69 16.76 11.79
N PRO A 18 10.14 18.05 11.75
CA PRO A 18 9.24 19.21 11.70
C PRO A 18 8.21 19.17 10.56
N ALA A 19 8.61 18.73 9.37
CA ALA A 19 7.70 18.63 8.22
C ALA A 19 6.59 17.61 8.45
N ARG A 20 6.90 16.46 9.04
CA ARG A 20 5.91 15.42 9.34
C ARG A 20 5.01 15.84 10.51
N ALA A 21 5.57 16.50 11.53
CA ALA A 21 4.79 17.06 12.63
C ALA A 21 3.79 18.13 12.14
N ALA A 22 4.19 19.00 11.22
CA ALA A 22 3.28 19.95 10.59
C ALA A 22 2.16 19.28 9.78
N ALA A 23 2.45 18.14 9.13
CA ALA A 23 1.44 17.36 8.42
C ALA A 23 0.46 16.69 9.41
N TYR A 24 0.93 16.16 10.55
CA TYR A 24 0.08 15.64 11.62
C TYR A 24 -0.80 16.74 12.24
N ALA A 25 -0.26 17.93 12.46
CA ALA A 25 -1.02 19.05 13.02
C ALA A 25 -2.23 19.43 12.14
N LYS A 26 -2.13 19.27 10.81
CA LYS A 26 -3.27 19.46 9.89
C LYS A 26 -4.42 18.47 10.12
N THR A 27 -4.15 17.31 10.76
CA THR A 27 -5.17 16.32 11.14
C THR A 27 -5.57 16.43 12.61
N GLY A 28 -5.14 17.48 13.32
CA GLY A 28 -5.44 17.69 14.74
C GLY A 28 -4.54 16.93 15.70
N VAL A 29 -3.44 16.33 15.21
CA VAL A 29 -2.51 15.54 16.02
C VAL A 29 -1.25 16.35 16.28
N THR A 30 -1.01 16.74 17.53
CA THR A 30 0.16 17.52 17.97
C THR A 30 0.95 16.83 19.07
N THR A 31 0.27 16.07 19.92
CA THR A 31 0.84 15.34 21.06
C THR A 31 0.74 13.83 20.87
N LEU A 32 1.44 13.08 21.72
CA LEU A 32 1.31 11.61 21.77
C LEU A 32 -0.10 11.20 22.19
N GLY A 33 -0.76 11.96 23.06
CA GLY A 33 -2.16 11.75 23.44
C GLY A 33 -3.08 11.86 22.22
N ASP A 34 -2.94 12.92 21.42
CA ASP A 34 -3.73 13.08 20.21
C ASP A 34 -3.53 11.90 19.25
N LEU A 35 -2.29 11.40 19.12
CA LEU A 35 -1.97 10.27 18.28
C LEU A 35 -2.62 8.96 18.76
N LEU A 36 -2.61 8.72 20.09
CA LEU A 36 -3.24 7.54 20.71
C LEU A 36 -4.77 7.53 20.53
N TYR A 37 -5.39 8.72 20.60
CA TYR A 37 -6.83 8.88 20.42
C TYR A 37 -7.25 9.19 18.97
N HIS A 38 -6.30 9.16 18.04
CA HIS A 38 -6.61 9.39 16.64
C HIS A 38 -7.35 8.19 16.04
N ILE A 39 -8.67 8.34 15.89
CA ILE A 39 -9.57 7.25 15.45
C ILE A 39 -9.47 7.07 13.94
N PRO A 40 -9.31 5.84 13.44
CA PRO A 40 -9.39 5.55 12.02
C PRO A 40 -10.75 5.94 11.45
N ARG A 41 -10.78 6.49 10.25
CA ARG A 41 -12.05 6.80 9.55
C ARG A 41 -12.75 5.56 9.02
N ALA A 42 -12.03 4.47 8.82
CA ALA A 42 -12.54 3.21 8.29
C ALA A 42 -11.57 2.06 8.59
N TYR A 43 -12.06 0.84 8.42
CA TYR A 43 -11.23 -0.37 8.41
C TYR A 43 -11.40 -1.08 7.07
N GLU A 44 -10.28 -1.45 6.45
CA GLU A 44 -10.25 -2.29 5.25
C GLU A 44 -10.04 -3.75 5.67
N ASN A 45 -10.95 -4.64 5.27
CA ASN A 45 -10.74 -6.07 5.41
C ASN A 45 -9.82 -6.56 4.29
N ARG A 46 -8.61 -6.97 4.65
CA ARG A 46 -7.60 -7.54 3.75
C ARG A 46 -7.39 -9.03 3.96
N GLY A 47 -8.16 -9.65 4.86
CA GLY A 47 -8.14 -11.09 5.13
C GLY A 47 -8.97 -11.91 4.14
N ASP A 48 -9.94 -11.30 3.44
CA ASP A 48 -10.69 -11.97 2.36
C ASP A 48 -9.82 -12.09 1.10
N ILE A 49 -8.85 -13.03 1.18
CA ILE A 49 -7.92 -13.28 0.08
C ILE A 49 -8.61 -14.09 -1.01
N ARG A 50 -8.57 -13.57 -2.23
CA ARG A 50 -9.22 -14.19 -3.40
C ARG A 50 -8.21 -14.55 -4.47
N GLN A 51 -8.58 -15.49 -5.36
CA GLN A 51 -7.86 -15.73 -6.60
C GLN A 51 -8.22 -14.69 -7.65
N LEU A 52 -7.36 -14.50 -8.68
CA LEU A 52 -7.58 -13.51 -9.72
C LEU A 52 -8.90 -13.70 -10.46
N ARG A 53 -9.27 -14.95 -10.76
CA ARG A 53 -10.55 -15.26 -11.40
C ARG A 53 -11.77 -14.84 -10.57
N ASP A 54 -11.64 -14.84 -9.23
CA ASP A 54 -12.70 -14.53 -8.27
C ASP A 54 -12.60 -13.10 -7.73
N ALA A 55 -11.73 -12.28 -8.32
CA ALA A 55 -11.59 -10.87 -7.95
C ALA A 55 -12.90 -10.11 -8.18
N ARG A 56 -13.16 -9.15 -7.30
CA ARG A 56 -14.38 -8.33 -7.37
C ARG A 56 -14.43 -7.55 -8.68
N ARG A 57 -15.58 -7.60 -9.34
CA ARG A 57 -15.83 -6.90 -10.63
C ARG A 57 -16.74 -5.68 -10.49
N ASP A 58 -17.18 -5.39 -9.26
CA ASP A 58 -18.03 -4.26 -8.92
C ASP A 58 -17.25 -2.96 -8.63
N GLY A 59 -15.95 -2.93 -8.94
CA GLY A 59 -15.05 -1.83 -8.61
C GLY A 59 -14.57 -1.82 -7.16
N GLY A 60 -14.96 -2.81 -6.35
CA GLY A 60 -14.47 -2.99 -4.99
C GLY A 60 -13.03 -3.48 -4.94
N LYS A 61 -12.30 -3.10 -3.88
CA LYS A 61 -10.95 -3.59 -3.65
C LYS A 61 -10.96 -5.07 -3.28
N THR A 62 -9.95 -5.79 -3.73
CA THR A 62 -9.74 -7.22 -3.47
C THR A 62 -8.35 -7.44 -2.89
N ALA A 63 -8.26 -8.30 -1.87
CA ALA A 63 -6.97 -8.78 -1.36
C ALA A 63 -6.53 -10.00 -2.17
N LEU A 64 -5.29 -9.97 -2.66
CA LEU A 64 -4.71 -10.99 -3.53
C LEU A 64 -3.32 -11.35 -3.03
N VAL A 65 -3.04 -12.63 -2.79
CA VAL A 65 -1.68 -13.12 -2.55
C VAL A 65 -1.10 -13.63 -3.86
N ARG A 66 0.05 -13.08 -4.28
CA ARG A 66 0.62 -13.32 -5.61
C ARG A 66 2.12 -13.47 -5.58
N THR A 67 2.62 -14.33 -6.45
CA THR A 67 4.04 -14.50 -6.72
C THR A 67 4.48 -13.57 -7.85
N VAL A 68 5.57 -12.85 -7.66
CA VAL A 68 6.18 -12.01 -8.72
C VAL A 68 6.71 -12.91 -9.83
N ALA A 69 6.09 -12.83 -11.00
CA ALA A 69 6.36 -13.72 -12.15
C ALA A 69 7.33 -13.11 -13.17
N THR A 70 7.55 -11.81 -13.15
CA THR A 70 8.55 -11.14 -14.01
C THR A 70 9.28 -10.07 -13.23
N GLU A 71 10.54 -9.82 -13.60
CA GLU A 71 11.29 -8.71 -13.02
C GLU A 71 10.60 -7.37 -13.29
N PRO A 72 10.55 -6.47 -12.28
CA PRO A 72 10.00 -5.14 -12.45
C PRO A 72 10.80 -4.30 -13.46
N ARG A 73 10.10 -3.71 -14.40
CA ARG A 73 10.67 -2.81 -15.42
C ARG A 73 10.17 -1.39 -15.20
N ALA A 74 11.11 -0.46 -15.07
CA ALA A 74 10.81 0.96 -15.01
C ALA A 74 10.92 1.58 -16.41
N ALA A 75 9.98 2.44 -16.75
CA ALA A 75 9.99 3.25 -17.97
C ALA A 75 9.66 4.70 -17.65
N ARG A 76 10.29 5.63 -18.35
CA ARG A 76 9.98 7.06 -18.26
C ARG A 76 8.92 7.39 -19.31
N LEU A 77 7.89 8.08 -18.86
CA LEU A 77 6.83 8.62 -19.70
C LEU A 77 7.02 10.13 -19.89
N PRO A 78 6.32 10.75 -20.87
CA PRO A 78 6.27 12.21 -21.00
C PRO A 78 5.85 12.87 -19.67
N ARG A 79 6.15 14.16 -19.51
CA ARG A 79 5.84 14.96 -18.30
C ARG A 79 6.53 14.48 -17.03
N ARG A 80 7.76 13.94 -17.14
CA ARG A 80 8.60 13.47 -16.01
C ARG A 80 7.94 12.37 -15.13
N MET A 81 6.95 11.67 -15.66
CA MET A 81 6.32 10.57 -14.97
C MET A 81 7.11 9.27 -15.19
N THR A 82 7.30 8.50 -14.14
CA THR A 82 7.85 7.14 -14.25
C THR A 82 6.76 6.12 -14.02
N ILE A 83 6.89 4.98 -14.68
CA ILE A 83 5.99 3.84 -14.51
C ILE A 83 6.84 2.62 -14.20
N LEU A 84 6.47 1.89 -13.15
CA LEU A 84 7.05 0.59 -12.81
C LEU A 84 6.01 -0.48 -13.10
N LYS A 85 6.37 -1.49 -13.87
CA LYS A 85 5.49 -2.59 -14.25
C LYS A 85 6.15 -3.94 -14.05
N PHE A 86 5.37 -4.90 -13.59
CA PHE A 86 5.73 -6.31 -13.54
C PHE A 86 4.47 -7.17 -13.57
N ARG A 87 4.65 -8.46 -13.77
CA ARG A 87 3.56 -9.44 -13.69
C ARG A 87 3.65 -10.20 -12.39
N ALA A 88 2.50 -10.45 -11.81
CA ALA A 88 2.35 -11.32 -10.64
C ALA A 88 1.22 -12.32 -10.93
N CYS A 89 1.39 -13.56 -10.51
CA CYS A 89 0.48 -14.66 -10.80
C CYS A 89 0.02 -15.39 -9.55
N ASP A 90 -1.08 -16.08 -9.69
CA ASP A 90 -1.48 -17.21 -8.85
C ASP A 90 -1.69 -18.45 -9.75
N ASP A 91 -2.27 -19.49 -9.17
CA ASP A 91 -2.55 -20.75 -9.90
C ASP A 91 -3.65 -20.59 -10.96
N THR A 92 -4.35 -19.47 -11.01
CA THR A 92 -5.50 -19.26 -11.90
C THR A 92 -5.21 -18.35 -13.08
N ASP A 93 -4.42 -17.29 -12.88
CA ASP A 93 -4.15 -16.30 -13.91
C ASP A 93 -2.95 -15.39 -13.55
N THR A 94 -2.66 -14.44 -14.44
CA THR A 94 -1.59 -13.44 -14.28
C THR A 94 -2.16 -12.03 -14.33
N ALA A 95 -1.74 -11.17 -13.39
CA ALA A 95 -2.05 -9.76 -13.36
C ALA A 95 -0.82 -8.91 -13.69
N GLU A 96 -1.03 -7.80 -14.39
CA GLU A 96 -0.05 -6.73 -14.52
C GLU A 96 -0.19 -5.78 -13.33
N ILE A 97 0.88 -5.58 -12.57
CA ILE A 97 0.96 -4.63 -11.48
C ILE A 97 1.67 -3.38 -11.99
N THR A 98 1.06 -2.22 -11.76
CA THR A 98 1.57 -0.94 -12.25
C THR A 98 1.65 0.06 -11.10
N PHE A 99 2.82 0.70 -10.92
CA PHE A 99 3.02 1.81 -10.00
C PHE A 99 3.48 3.06 -10.76
N PHE A 100 2.97 4.22 -10.38
CA PHE A 100 3.37 5.50 -10.95
C PHE A 100 4.28 6.27 -9.99
N ASN A 101 5.39 6.84 -10.52
CA ASN A 101 6.37 7.64 -9.78
C ASN A 101 6.98 6.93 -8.55
N GLN A 102 7.05 5.59 -8.58
CA GLN A 102 7.56 4.75 -7.50
C GLN A 102 8.64 3.77 -7.99
N GLU A 103 9.57 4.27 -8.78
CA GLU A 103 10.68 3.47 -9.33
C GLU A 103 11.53 2.81 -8.24
N TYR A 104 11.62 3.42 -7.05
CA TYR A 104 12.33 2.89 -5.89
C TYR A 104 11.80 1.52 -5.41
N LEU A 105 10.56 1.17 -5.77
CA LEU A 105 9.98 -0.15 -5.47
C LEU A 105 10.58 -1.29 -6.30
N ARG A 106 11.34 -0.98 -7.34
CA ARG A 106 11.93 -1.99 -8.23
C ARG A 106 12.74 -3.05 -7.48
N SER A 107 13.51 -2.65 -6.49
CA SER A 107 14.35 -3.56 -5.70
C SER A 107 13.56 -4.39 -4.68
N LYS A 108 12.32 -4.02 -4.38
CA LYS A 108 11.46 -4.77 -3.44
C LYS A 108 10.84 -6.00 -4.05
N PHE A 109 10.35 -5.89 -5.29
CA PHE A 109 9.64 -6.98 -5.97
C PHE A 109 10.61 -7.87 -6.75
N THR A 110 11.25 -8.80 -6.06
CA THR A 110 12.14 -9.78 -6.69
C THR A 110 11.36 -10.94 -7.28
N LEU A 111 11.87 -11.50 -8.38
CA LEU A 111 11.28 -12.67 -9.04
C LEU A 111 11.09 -13.82 -8.04
N GLY A 112 9.91 -14.41 -8.01
CA GLY A 112 9.54 -15.49 -7.09
C GLY A 112 9.12 -15.03 -5.69
N SER A 113 9.27 -13.75 -5.33
CA SER A 113 8.78 -13.25 -4.04
C SER A 113 7.25 -13.21 -3.99
N VAL A 114 6.69 -13.48 -2.82
CA VAL A 114 5.24 -13.53 -2.61
C VAL A 114 4.77 -12.31 -1.83
N TRP A 115 3.71 -11.68 -2.32
CA TRP A 115 3.18 -10.44 -1.78
C TRP A 115 1.66 -10.48 -1.67
N ARG A 116 1.11 -9.85 -0.63
CA ARG A 116 -0.30 -9.52 -0.57
C ARG A 116 -0.51 -8.14 -1.22
N PHE A 117 -1.30 -8.12 -2.28
CA PHE A 117 -1.75 -6.88 -2.94
C PHE A 117 -3.20 -6.61 -2.59
N TYR A 118 -3.55 -5.35 -2.35
CA TYR A 118 -4.91 -4.92 -2.07
C TYR A 118 -5.27 -3.71 -2.93
N GLY A 119 -6.25 -3.88 -3.79
CA GLY A 119 -6.64 -2.84 -4.73
C GLY A 119 -7.80 -3.25 -5.62
N VAL A 120 -8.19 -2.36 -6.51
CA VAL A 120 -9.20 -2.64 -7.54
C VAL A 120 -8.55 -3.44 -8.65
N VAL A 121 -9.20 -4.54 -9.03
CA VAL A 121 -8.77 -5.40 -10.14
C VAL A 121 -9.55 -5.02 -11.39
N GLU A 122 -8.84 -4.55 -12.40
CA GLU A 122 -9.42 -4.18 -13.68
C GLU A 122 -9.19 -5.28 -14.71
N LEU A 123 -10.18 -5.53 -15.59
CA LEU A 123 -10.05 -6.41 -16.74
C LEU A 123 -9.52 -5.61 -17.92
N LYS A 124 -8.45 -6.08 -18.55
CA LYS A 124 -7.92 -5.51 -19.80
C LYS A 124 -8.14 -6.45 -20.97
N GLY A 125 -8.48 -5.88 -22.13
CA GLY A 125 -8.74 -6.63 -23.35
C GLY A 125 -7.50 -7.08 -24.14
N ARG A 126 -6.27 -6.66 -23.75
CA ARG A 126 -5.00 -7.03 -24.40
C ARG A 126 -3.90 -7.24 -23.35
N GLY A 127 -3.10 -8.28 -23.53
CA GLY A 127 -1.99 -8.63 -22.62
C GLY A 127 -2.45 -9.45 -21.42
N SER A 128 -1.97 -9.11 -20.22
CA SER A 128 -2.49 -9.72 -19.00
C SER A 128 -3.96 -9.36 -18.82
N ARG A 129 -4.81 -10.36 -18.57
CA ARG A 129 -6.26 -10.19 -18.44
C ARG A 129 -6.63 -9.26 -17.28
N TYR A 130 -5.83 -9.24 -16.24
CA TYR A 130 -6.05 -8.45 -15.02
C TYR A 130 -4.97 -7.38 -14.86
N ASN A 131 -5.37 -6.25 -14.32
CA ASN A 131 -4.48 -5.14 -13.99
C ASN A 131 -4.79 -4.58 -12.62
N LEU A 132 -3.75 -4.26 -11.84
CA LEU A 132 -3.85 -3.51 -10.60
C LEU A 132 -2.98 -2.25 -10.71
N THR A 133 -3.60 -1.10 -10.49
CA THR A 133 -2.92 0.20 -10.53
C THR A 133 -2.69 0.70 -9.11
N SER A 134 -1.43 0.89 -8.77
CA SER A 134 -0.98 1.36 -7.44
C SER A 134 -1.69 0.67 -6.27
N PRO A 135 -1.72 -0.68 -6.23
CA PRO A 135 -2.31 -1.39 -5.10
C PRO A 135 -1.50 -1.12 -3.82
N ALA A 136 -2.14 -1.19 -2.66
CA ALA A 136 -1.42 -1.38 -1.42
C ALA A 136 -0.75 -2.76 -1.43
N PHE A 137 0.42 -2.90 -0.82
CA PHE A 137 1.18 -4.15 -0.86
C PHE A 137 1.94 -4.39 0.44
N GLU A 138 2.09 -5.65 0.79
CA GLU A 138 2.79 -6.14 1.97
C GLU A 138 3.48 -7.47 1.65
N PRO A 139 4.70 -7.75 2.18
CA PRO A 139 5.30 -9.07 2.04
C PRO A 139 4.34 -10.12 2.62
N TRP A 140 4.13 -11.20 1.91
CA TRP A 140 3.26 -12.27 2.40
C TRP A 140 4.01 -13.20 3.34
N GLU A 141 3.53 -13.30 4.56
CA GLU A 141 3.92 -14.32 5.53
C GLU A 141 2.63 -14.89 6.12
N GLU A 142 2.43 -16.19 5.95
CA GLU A 142 1.22 -16.86 6.40
C GLU A 142 1.00 -16.70 7.91
N GLY A 143 -0.22 -16.33 8.31
CA GLY A 143 -0.59 -16.11 9.71
C GLY A 143 -0.02 -14.86 10.38
N ARG A 144 0.74 -14.03 9.66
CA ARG A 144 1.46 -12.88 10.24
C ARG A 144 0.85 -11.52 9.94
N LEU A 145 0.06 -11.41 8.89
CA LEU A 145 -0.56 -10.15 8.50
C LEU A 145 -1.96 -9.99 9.10
N PRO A 146 -2.29 -8.80 9.62
CA PRO A 146 -3.62 -8.54 10.12
C PRO A 146 -4.65 -8.58 8.99
N ASP A 147 -5.82 -9.13 9.28
CA ASP A 147 -6.93 -9.16 8.34
C ASP A 147 -7.57 -7.78 8.15
N PHE A 148 -7.55 -6.96 9.20
CA PHE A 148 -8.10 -5.61 9.19
C PHE A 148 -6.99 -4.57 9.24
N CYS A 149 -7.04 -3.63 8.31
CA CYS A 149 -6.12 -2.50 8.25
C CYS A 149 -6.88 -1.21 8.55
N ALA A 150 -6.42 -0.46 9.55
CA ALA A 150 -6.99 0.85 9.88
C ALA A 150 -6.66 1.87 8.78
N VAL A 151 -7.67 2.61 8.34
CA VAL A 151 -7.51 3.69 7.36
C VAL A 151 -7.67 5.02 8.07
N TYR A 152 -6.59 5.78 8.17
CA TYR A 152 -6.59 7.10 8.78
C TYR A 152 -6.87 8.21 7.76
N PRO A 153 -7.40 9.38 8.21
CA PRO A 153 -7.44 10.56 7.37
C PRO A 153 -6.04 10.94 6.88
N LEU A 154 -5.91 11.21 5.59
CA LEU A 154 -4.66 11.67 5.02
C LEU A 154 -4.67 13.20 4.93
N SER A 155 -3.51 13.81 5.16
CA SER A 155 -3.25 15.22 4.83
C SER A 155 -2.08 15.32 3.86
N GLU A 156 -1.92 16.46 3.24
CA GLU A 156 -0.76 16.74 2.40
C GLU A 156 0.54 16.52 3.20
N GLY A 157 1.39 15.62 2.70
CA GLY A 157 2.63 15.20 3.36
C GLY A 157 2.54 13.94 4.23
N LEU A 158 1.34 13.34 4.38
CA LEU A 158 1.16 12.01 4.98
C LEU A 158 0.68 11.02 3.92
N SER A 159 1.35 9.86 3.86
CA SER A 159 0.92 8.69 3.07
C SER A 159 0.61 7.52 3.99
N GLN A 160 -0.30 6.66 3.59
CA GLN A 160 -0.50 5.36 4.23
C GLN A 160 0.68 4.44 3.98
#